data_52aa7633f2b5c0ba576f1fbf5fc9e846
#
_entry.id   52aa7633f2b5c0ba576f1fbf5fc9e846
#
_cell.length_a   1.000
_cell.length_b   1.000
_cell.length_c   1.000
_cell.angle_alpha   90.00
_cell.angle_beta   90.00
_cell.angle_gamma   90.00
#
_symmetry.space_group_name_H-M   'P 1'
#
loop_
_entity.id
_entity.type
_entity.pdbx_description
1 polymer ?
#
loop_
_entity_poly.entity_id
_entity_poly.type
_entity_poly.pdbx_seq_one_letter_code
_entity_poly.pdbx_strand_id
1 'polypeptide(L)' 'MIQDLYKQKKSLELSWEQEHLNEGRYTLNMVRIDDKIKEVITQIKLEEAKIANRENAILNSAPEVSVAT' A
#
# COMPACT_ATOMS: atom_id res chain seq x y z
N MET A 1 -2.88 8.40 -8.01
CA MET A 1 -1.70 8.21 -7.16
C MET A 1 -1.88 7.01 -6.29
N ILE A 2 -2.44 7.20 -5.09
CA ILE A 2 -2.63 6.05 -4.20
C ILE A 2 -3.62 5.04 -4.77
N GLN A 3 -4.62 5.51 -5.50
CA GLN A 3 -5.57 4.61 -6.15
C GLN A 3 -4.90 3.72 -7.19
N ASP A 4 -3.92 4.26 -7.91
CA ASP A 4 -3.15 3.47 -8.88
C ASP A 4 -2.35 2.38 -8.18
N LEU A 5 -1.83 2.67 -7.00
CA LEU A 5 -1.09 1.68 -6.21
C LEU A 5 -2.02 0.56 -5.75
N TYR A 6 -3.23 0.89 -5.32
CA TYR A 6 -4.22 -0.12 -4.93
C TYR A 6 -4.62 -0.99 -6.12
N LYS A 7 -4.77 -0.39 -7.29
CA LYS A 7 -5.06 -1.14 -8.52
C LYS A 7 -3.92 -2.08 -8.86
N GLN A 8 -2.68 -1.62 -8.75
CA GLN A 8 -1.51 -2.45 -9.00
C GLN A 8 -1.47 -3.63 -8.03
N LYS A 9 -1.72 -3.35 -6.76
CA LYS A 9 -1.73 -4.40 -5.75
C LYS A 9 -2.76 -5.46 -6.08
N LYS A 10 -3.98 -5.04 -6.40
CA LYS A 10 -5.05 -5.98 -6.74
C LYS A 10 -4.72 -6.79 -7.97
N SER A 11 -4.17 -6.16 -8.99
CA SER A 11 -3.76 -6.82 -10.21
C SER A 11 -2.70 -7.89 -9.94
N LEU A 12 -1.73 -7.57 -9.10
CA LEU A 12 -0.68 -8.51 -8.71
C LEU A 12 -1.26 -9.68 -7.90
N GLU A 13 -2.19 -9.39 -7.00
CA GLU A 13 -2.85 -10.43 -6.22
C GLU A 13 -3.62 -11.40 -7.12
N LEU A 14 -4.30 -10.87 -8.13
CA LEU A 14 -5.02 -11.70 -9.09
C LEU A 14 -4.05 -12.55 -9.91
N SER A 15 -2.93 -11.99 -10.31
CA SER A 15 -1.90 -12.74 -11.04
C SER A 15 -1.35 -13.87 -10.19
N TRP A 16 -1.13 -13.59 -8.90
CA TRP A 16 -0.65 -14.59 -7.96
C TRP A 16 -1.65 -15.74 -7.84
N GLU A 17 -2.94 -15.41 -7.70
CA GLU A 17 -3.99 -16.42 -7.62
C GLU A 17 -4.07 -17.27 -8.89
N GLN A 18 -3.97 -16.62 -10.05
CA GLN A 18 -4.00 -17.33 -11.34
C GLN A 18 -2.85 -18.33 -11.41
N GLU A 19 -1.67 -17.90 -11.04
CA GLU A 19 -0.49 -18.75 -11.06
C GLU A 19 -0.67 -19.93 -10.10
N HIS A 20 -1.17 -19.65 -8.90
CA HIS A 20 -1.40 -20.68 -7.89
C HIS A 20 -2.42 -21.72 -8.38
N LEU A 21 -3.51 -21.27 -8.99
CA LEU A 21 -4.52 -22.15 -9.51
C LEU A 21 -4.00 -23.01 -10.67
N ASN A 22 -3.18 -22.40 -11.54
CA ASN A 22 -2.65 -23.11 -12.70
C ASN A 22 -1.58 -24.12 -12.32
N GLU A 23 -0.69 -23.75 -11.40
CA GLU A 23 0.45 -24.61 -11.05
C GLU A 23 0.16 -25.54 -9.89
N GLY A 24 -0.78 -25.17 -9.03
CA GLY A 24 -1.11 -25.98 -7.86
C GLY A 24 -0.02 -26.00 -6.80
N ARG A 25 0.96 -25.10 -6.91
CA ARG A 25 2.08 -25.04 -5.97
C ARG A 25 2.68 -23.65 -6.03
N TYR A 26 3.57 -23.36 -5.06
CA TYR A 26 4.26 -22.08 -5.00
C TYR A 26 5.43 -22.08 -6.00
N THR A 27 5.38 -21.20 -6.97
CA THR A 27 6.37 -21.16 -8.05
C THR A 27 7.30 -19.97 -7.89
N LEU A 28 8.41 -19.99 -8.65
CA LEU A 28 9.31 -18.85 -8.69
C LEU A 28 8.62 -17.59 -9.18
N ASN A 29 7.70 -17.72 -10.09
CA ASN A 29 6.89 -16.61 -10.58
C ASN A 29 6.09 -15.98 -9.45
N MET A 30 5.54 -16.80 -8.57
CA MET A 30 4.78 -16.33 -7.41
C MET A 30 5.68 -15.60 -6.44
N VAL A 31 6.93 -16.03 -6.28
CA VAL A 31 7.92 -15.30 -5.45
C VAL A 31 8.13 -13.89 -6.00
N ARG A 32 8.26 -13.78 -7.31
CA ARG A 32 8.44 -12.48 -7.96
C ARG A 32 7.21 -11.58 -7.79
N ILE A 33 6.03 -12.17 -7.92
CA ILE A 33 4.79 -11.43 -7.72
C ILE A 33 4.67 -10.98 -6.28
N ASP A 34 5.02 -11.85 -5.32
CA ASP A 34 5.02 -11.49 -3.89
C ASP A 34 5.94 -10.31 -3.62
N ASP A 35 7.15 -10.32 -4.20
CA ASP A 35 8.08 -9.22 -4.02
C ASP A 35 7.51 -7.91 -4.55
N LYS A 36 6.84 -7.97 -5.70
CA LYS A 36 6.19 -6.79 -6.26
C LYS A 36 5.06 -6.31 -5.38
N ILE A 37 4.27 -7.22 -4.83
CA ILE A 37 3.18 -6.87 -3.92
C ILE A 37 3.74 -6.15 -2.69
N LYS A 38 4.84 -6.65 -2.14
CA LYS A 38 5.49 -6.01 -0.99
C LYS A 38 5.97 -4.61 -1.32
N GLU A 39 6.55 -4.41 -2.51
CA GLU A 39 6.96 -3.09 -2.95
C GLU A 39 5.77 -2.13 -3.03
N VAL A 40 4.67 -2.60 -3.63
CA VAL A 40 3.48 -1.78 -3.78
C VAL A 40 2.88 -1.44 -2.41
N ILE A 41 2.84 -2.40 -1.50
CA ILE A 41 2.37 -2.17 -0.14
C ILE A 41 3.22 -1.12 0.56
N THR A 42 4.54 -1.19 0.39
CA THR A 42 5.45 -0.18 0.95
C THR A 42 5.14 1.20 0.38
N GLN A 43 4.92 1.29 -0.93
CA GLN A 43 4.56 2.55 -1.57
C GLN A 43 3.23 3.08 -1.04
N ILE A 44 2.25 2.21 -0.87
CA ILE A 44 0.95 2.60 -0.32
C ILE A 44 1.13 3.18 1.08
N LYS A 45 1.90 2.51 1.93
CA LYS A 45 2.15 2.98 3.29
C LYS A 45 2.82 4.34 3.30
N LEU A 46 3.78 4.56 2.39
CA LEU A 46 4.44 5.86 2.28
C LEU A 46 3.47 6.95 1.86
N GLU A 47 2.60 6.66 0.90
CA GLU A 47 1.61 7.64 0.45
C GLU A 47 0.59 7.94 1.53
N GLU A 48 0.15 6.92 2.25
CA GLU A 48 -0.77 7.10 3.37
C GLU A 48 -0.13 7.92 4.48
N ALA A 49 1.15 7.68 4.75
CA ALA A 49 1.87 8.46 5.76
C ALA A 49 1.95 9.93 5.35
N LYS A 50 2.17 10.22 4.08
CA LYS A 50 2.19 11.60 3.58
C LYS A 50 0.85 12.29 3.79
N ILE A 51 -0.24 11.59 3.51
CA ILE A 51 -1.59 12.11 3.70
C ILE A 51 -1.84 12.37 5.18
N ALA A 52 -1.51 11.40 6.04
CA ALA A 52 -1.69 11.54 7.48
C ALA A 52 -0.87 12.69 8.04
N ASN A 53 0.38 12.84 7.59
CA ASN A 53 1.23 13.95 8.04
C ASN A 53 0.66 15.29 7.62
N ARG A 54 0.09 15.37 6.42
CA ARG A 54 -0.53 16.60 5.95
C ARG A 54 -1.74 16.95 6.80
N GLU A 55 -2.58 15.97 7.12
CA GLU A 55 -3.75 16.17 7.96
C GLU A 55 -3.34 16.57 9.36
N ASN A 56 -2.32 15.92 9.91
CA ASN A 56 -1.81 16.27 11.23
C ASN A 56 -1.24 17.68 11.27
N ALA A 57 -0.57 18.10 10.22
CA ALA A 57 -0.04 19.45 10.12
C ALA A 57 -1.17 20.48 10.14
N ILE A 58 -2.27 20.19 9.44
CA ILE A 58 -3.44 21.07 9.42
C ILE A 58 -4.07 21.13 10.81
N LEU A 59 -4.25 19.97 11.45
CA LEU A 59 -4.83 19.90 12.79
C LEU A 59 -3.95 20.59 13.81
N ASN A 60 -2.64 20.45 13.70
CA ASN A 60 -1.71 21.08 14.65
C ASN A 60 -1.62 22.59 14.48
N SER A 61 -1.87 23.08 13.30
CA SER A 61 -1.89 24.52 13.07
C SER A 61 -3.20 25.17 13.52
N ALA A 62 -4.23 24.37 13.74
CA ALA A 62 -5.45 24.85 14.38
C ALA A 62 -5.11 25.15 15.83
N PRO A 63 -5.45 26.23 16.31
CA PRO A 63 -4.97 26.73 17.57
C PRO A 63 -5.29 25.87 18.76
N GLU A 64 -5.04 25.57 18.99
CA GLU A 64 -5.01 25.04 19.70
C GLU A 64 -4.98 24.28 20.38
N VAL A 65 -5.19 24.25 20.16
CA VAL A 65 -5.23 23.52 20.56
C VAL A 65 -4.70 23.10 21.40
N SER A 66 -4.61 23.36 21.48
CA SER A 66 -4.21 22.87 22.08
C SER A 66 -3.84 22.65 22.94
N VAL A 67 -3.79 23.04 22.93
CA VAL A 67 -3.28 22.65 23.51
C VAL A 67 -3.13 22.41 24.51
N ALA A 68 -3.26 22.65 24.73
CA ALA A 68 -3.11 22.34 25.53
C ALA A 68 -2.85 21.80 26.27
N THR A 69 -2.78 21.89 26.37
CA THR A 69 -2.48 21.30 27.09
C THR A 69 -2.00 21.02 27.74
#